data_05acca7a0ad021ac39e7968f49fb5494
#
_entry.id   05acca7a0ad021ac39e7968f49fb5494
#
_cell.length_a   1.000
_cell.length_b   1.000
_cell.length_c   1.000
_cell.angle_alpha   90.00
_cell.angle_beta   90.00
_cell.angle_gamma   90.00
#
_symmetry.space_group_name_H-M   'P 1'
#
loop_
_entity.id
_entity.type
_entity.pdbx_description
1 polymer ?
#
loop_
_entity_poly.entity_id
_entity_poly.type
_entity_poly.pdbx_seq_one_letter_code
_entity_poly.pdbx_strand_id
1 'polypeptide(L)'
;MKNLHFLLLFLVVNLFSCTTSPKKEGLYFSILPASETGINFKNTIVENDSTNMFVNEYTYMGGGVGIGDFNNDGLEDIFFAGNQVSSRLYINKGNFHFEDITKKAGVSTDEWCTGVSVIDINNDGWPDIYVCVSGKVPGSKRRNLLFINQHNLTFKEEASEYGLADTSYSTQAVFLDYDKDGRMDMYLLNHTLNDNMPNALRNNIIDSNSIAGDKLFHNEGIPPGMDHPVFKDVSKQAGIIEDGDGLGVVVSDFNGDGYPDIYVANDYIRNDLLWLNNKNGTFTNCIG
;
A
#
# COMPACT_ATOMS: atom_id res chain seq x y z
N MET A 1 50.76 -63.16 9.59
CA MET A 1 50.77 -61.90 10.39
C MET A 1 50.89 -60.60 9.56
N LYS A 2 51.42 -60.63 8.33
CA LYS A 2 51.56 -59.42 7.50
C LYS A 2 50.23 -58.87 6.95
N ASN A 3 49.19 -59.70 6.78
CA ASN A 3 47.92 -59.31 6.22
C ASN A 3 46.96 -58.65 7.25
N LEU A 4 47.20 -58.81 8.54
CA LEU A 4 46.35 -58.24 9.58
C LEU A 4 46.61 -56.74 9.78
N HIS A 5 47.87 -56.31 9.56
CA HIS A 5 48.26 -54.91 9.69
C HIS A 5 47.69 -54.00 8.50
N PHE A 6 47.56 -54.62 7.34
CA PHE A 6 47.00 -53.90 6.19
C PHE A 6 45.49 -53.68 6.32
N LEU A 7 44.80 -54.65 6.94
CA LEU A 7 43.35 -54.52 7.18
C LEU A 7 43.02 -53.44 8.25
N LEU A 8 43.90 -53.37 9.27
CA LEU A 8 43.75 -52.38 10.36
C LEU A 8 44.03 -50.96 9.89
N LEU A 9 44.98 -50.77 8.96
CA LEU A 9 45.31 -49.48 8.39
C LEU A 9 44.18 -48.96 7.48
N PHE A 10 43.49 -49.85 6.76
CA PHE A 10 42.37 -49.52 5.91
C PHE A 10 41.11 -49.15 6.72
N LEU A 11 40.94 -49.76 7.89
CA LEU A 11 39.81 -49.43 8.79
C LEU A 11 39.98 -48.09 9.50
N VAL A 12 41.19 -47.66 9.80
CA VAL A 12 41.47 -46.35 10.44
C VAL A 12 41.35 -45.19 9.47
N VAL A 13 41.65 -45.38 8.17
CA VAL A 13 41.51 -44.33 7.16
C VAL A 13 40.06 -44.03 6.85
N ASN A 14 39.12 -44.99 7.03
CA ASN A 14 37.71 -44.77 6.82
C ASN A 14 36.98 -44.05 7.99
N LEU A 15 37.63 -43.91 9.16
CA LEU A 15 37.04 -43.20 10.31
C LEU A 15 37.30 -41.67 10.28
N PHE A 16 38.12 -41.19 9.34
CA PHE A 16 38.36 -39.76 9.14
C PHE A 16 37.60 -39.15 7.98
N SER A 17 36.67 -39.90 7.39
CA SER A 17 35.83 -39.40 6.31
C SER A 17 34.57 -38.78 6.88
N CYS A 18 34.42 -37.48 6.67
CA CYS A 18 33.24 -36.65 6.83
C CYS A 18 32.76 -36.32 8.26
N THR A 19 33.46 -35.40 8.89
CA THR A 19 32.80 -34.39 9.68
C THR A 19 32.98 -33.01 9.02
N THR A 20 32.51 -32.85 7.80
CA THR A 20 32.15 -31.52 7.38
C THR A 20 30.84 -31.22 8.09
N SER A 21 30.92 -30.52 9.21
CA SER A 21 29.76 -29.83 9.77
C SER A 21 29.10 -29.07 8.61
N PRO A 22 27.76 -29.22 8.38
CA PRO A 22 27.11 -28.41 7.36
C PRO A 22 27.49 -26.97 7.68
N LYS A 23 28.08 -26.26 6.70
CA LYS A 23 28.16 -24.81 6.77
C LYS A 23 26.74 -24.35 7.10
N LYS A 24 26.55 -23.75 8.27
CA LYS A 24 25.33 -23.01 8.54
C LYS A 24 25.22 -22.03 7.38
N GLU A 25 24.33 -22.29 6.42
CA GLU A 25 23.94 -21.26 5.45
C GLU A 25 23.52 -20.07 6.28
N GLY A 26 24.21 -18.95 6.09
CA GLY A 26 23.93 -17.74 6.83
C GLY A 26 22.45 -17.39 6.60
N LEU A 27 21.70 -17.12 7.66
CA LEU A 27 20.36 -16.58 7.53
C LEU A 27 20.48 -15.26 6.78
N TYR A 28 19.86 -15.17 5.61
CA TYR A 28 19.81 -13.93 4.82
C TYR A 28 18.91 -12.87 5.49
N PHE A 29 17.96 -13.32 6.34
CA PHE A 29 17.04 -12.49 7.08
C PHE A 29 17.00 -12.92 8.54
N SER A 30 16.87 -11.96 9.44
CA SER A 30 16.66 -12.19 10.87
C SER A 30 15.48 -11.35 11.35
N ILE A 31 14.73 -11.89 12.32
CA ILE A 31 13.67 -11.16 13.00
C ILE A 31 14.33 -10.33 14.12
N LEU A 32 14.16 -9.01 14.07
CA LEU A 32 14.58 -8.10 15.12
C LEU A 32 13.42 -7.91 16.11
N PRO A 33 13.64 -8.11 17.41
CA PRO A 33 12.59 -7.93 18.41
C PRO A 33 12.30 -6.44 18.65
N ALA A 34 11.06 -6.13 19.08
CA ALA A 34 10.64 -4.78 19.42
C ALA A 34 11.52 -4.10 20.49
N SER A 35 12.15 -4.89 21.38
CA SER A 35 13.09 -4.37 22.38
C SER A 35 14.38 -3.82 21.79
N GLU A 36 14.76 -4.25 20.59
CA GLU A 36 15.93 -3.76 19.85
C GLU A 36 15.52 -2.63 18.90
N THR A 37 14.37 -2.78 18.19
CA THR A 37 13.96 -1.83 17.19
C THR A 37 13.19 -0.64 17.75
N GLY A 38 12.55 -0.76 18.90
CA GLY A 38 11.59 0.26 19.41
C GLY A 38 10.22 0.20 18.74
N ILE A 39 10.01 -0.62 17.70
CA ILE A 39 8.73 -0.73 16.99
C ILE A 39 7.78 -1.63 17.78
N ASN A 40 6.76 -1.02 18.39
CA ASN A 40 5.75 -1.71 19.21
C ASN A 40 4.37 -1.72 18.55
N PHE A 41 4.26 -1.31 17.27
CA PHE A 41 2.99 -1.31 16.54
C PHE A 41 2.44 -2.73 16.39
N LYS A 42 1.16 -2.87 16.68
CA LYS A 42 0.40 -4.10 16.44
C LYS A 42 -0.99 -3.71 15.95
N ASN A 43 -1.32 -4.05 14.72
CA ASN A 43 -2.66 -3.86 14.17
C ASN A 43 -3.62 -4.90 14.76
N THR A 44 -4.19 -4.60 15.91
CA THR A 44 -5.07 -5.51 16.64
C THR A 44 -6.51 -5.27 16.26
N ILE A 45 -7.19 -6.34 15.83
CA ILE A 45 -8.64 -6.36 15.60
C ILE A 45 -9.32 -7.01 16.79
N VAL A 46 -10.33 -6.34 17.32
CA VAL A 46 -11.21 -6.87 18.38
C VAL A 46 -12.58 -7.10 17.77
N GLU A 47 -12.92 -8.38 17.61
CA GLU A 47 -14.24 -8.78 17.08
C GLU A 47 -15.36 -8.46 18.04
N ASN A 48 -16.50 -8.06 17.47
CA ASN A 48 -17.77 -7.87 18.14
C ASN A 48 -18.92 -8.04 17.13
N ASP A 49 -20.16 -7.81 17.56
CA ASP A 49 -21.35 -7.99 16.70
C ASP A 49 -21.36 -7.08 15.45
N SER A 50 -20.64 -5.97 15.48
CA SER A 50 -20.54 -5.01 14.36
C SER A 50 -19.22 -5.08 13.60
N THR A 51 -18.22 -5.78 14.11
CA THR A 51 -16.90 -5.94 13.50
C THR A 51 -16.45 -7.38 13.56
N ASN A 52 -16.70 -8.11 12.50
CA ASN A 52 -16.31 -9.52 12.31
C ASN A 52 -16.36 -9.86 10.82
N MET A 53 -15.81 -11.00 10.43
CA MET A 53 -15.76 -11.44 9.03
C MET A 53 -17.12 -11.66 8.37
N PHE A 54 -18.20 -11.90 9.14
CA PHE A 54 -19.54 -12.07 8.58
C PHE A 54 -20.21 -10.72 8.25
N VAL A 55 -19.85 -9.68 8.97
CA VAL A 55 -20.32 -8.31 8.73
C VAL A 55 -19.46 -7.61 7.67
N ASN A 56 -18.15 -7.85 7.71
CA ASN A 56 -17.18 -7.30 6.78
C ASN A 56 -16.15 -8.38 6.45
N GLU A 57 -16.23 -8.95 5.25
CA GLU A 57 -15.33 -10.00 4.77
C GLU A 57 -13.86 -9.58 4.75
N TYR A 58 -13.60 -8.27 4.59
CA TYR A 58 -12.25 -7.68 4.60
C TYR A 58 -11.76 -7.23 5.98
N THR A 59 -12.39 -7.69 7.06
CA THR A 59 -11.99 -7.34 8.44
C THR A 59 -10.52 -7.64 8.74
N TYR A 60 -9.97 -8.68 8.13
CA TYR A 60 -8.59 -9.12 8.34
C TYR A 60 -7.63 -8.79 7.18
N MET A 61 -8.00 -7.90 6.27
CA MET A 61 -7.14 -7.50 5.15
C MET A 61 -5.85 -6.79 5.59
N GLY A 62 -5.85 -6.27 6.82
CA GLY A 62 -4.68 -5.60 7.41
C GLY A 62 -4.64 -4.11 7.13
N GLY A 63 -3.53 -3.49 7.48
CA GLY A 63 -3.21 -2.09 7.21
C GLY A 63 -1.95 -1.98 6.36
N GLY A 64 -1.81 -0.87 5.65
CA GLY A 64 -0.66 -0.57 4.80
C GLY A 64 0.58 -0.17 5.57
N VAL A 65 1.70 -0.17 4.87
CA VAL A 65 2.99 0.31 5.36
C VAL A 65 3.59 1.25 4.32
N GLY A 66 3.96 2.46 4.74
CA GLY A 66 4.72 3.43 3.95
C GLY A 66 6.15 3.52 4.43
N ILE A 67 7.11 3.57 3.51
CA ILE A 67 8.53 3.74 3.80
C ILE A 67 9.00 4.99 3.06
N GLY A 68 9.72 5.89 3.76
CA GLY A 68 10.29 7.09 3.20
C GLY A 68 11.15 7.83 4.21
N ASP A 69 12.05 8.66 3.72
CA ASP A 69 12.89 9.53 4.55
C ASP A 69 12.14 10.83 4.85
N PHE A 70 11.29 10.82 5.89
CA PHE A 70 10.40 11.95 6.22
C PHE A 70 11.10 13.16 6.85
N ASN A 71 12.38 13.02 7.19
CA ASN A 71 13.17 14.11 7.77
C ASN A 71 14.40 14.48 6.95
N ASN A 72 14.58 13.85 5.76
CA ASN A 72 15.69 14.05 4.84
C ASN A 72 17.08 13.85 5.49
N ASP A 73 17.19 12.85 6.41
CA ASP A 73 18.46 12.50 7.07
C ASP A 73 19.21 11.34 6.40
N GLY A 74 18.64 10.75 5.35
CA GLY A 74 19.18 9.64 4.58
C GLY A 74 18.88 8.27 5.16
N LEU A 75 17.97 8.17 6.15
CA LEU A 75 17.52 6.91 6.74
C LEU A 75 16.01 6.74 6.49
N GLU A 76 15.63 5.55 6.03
CA GLU A 76 14.23 5.24 5.78
C GLU A 76 13.43 5.12 7.09
N ASP A 77 12.37 5.89 7.19
CA ASP A 77 11.38 5.90 8.26
C ASP A 77 10.19 5.00 7.89
N ILE A 78 9.30 4.71 8.85
CA ILE A 78 8.19 3.78 8.62
C ILE A 78 6.87 4.37 9.14
N PHE A 79 5.86 4.41 8.28
CA PHE A 79 4.47 4.68 8.65
C PHE A 79 3.64 3.39 8.56
N PHE A 80 2.96 3.01 9.64
CA PHE A 80 2.03 1.89 9.69
C PHE A 80 0.59 2.40 9.77
N ALA A 81 -0.26 1.95 8.85
CA ALA A 81 -1.70 2.19 8.92
C ALA A 81 -2.38 1.23 9.88
N GLY A 82 -3.26 1.74 10.74
CA GLY A 82 -4.04 0.97 11.70
C GLY A 82 -5.52 0.88 11.31
N ASN A 83 -6.17 -0.26 11.60
CA ASN A 83 -7.61 -0.42 11.38
C ASN A 83 -8.42 0.05 12.61
N GLN A 84 -8.44 -0.75 13.69
CA GLN A 84 -9.06 -0.36 14.98
C GLN A 84 -8.08 0.32 15.94
N VAL A 85 -6.81 0.39 15.60
CA VAL A 85 -5.76 1.08 16.35
C VAL A 85 -5.28 2.26 15.52
N SER A 86 -4.83 3.32 16.20
CA SER A 86 -4.27 4.48 15.48
C SER A 86 -3.04 4.10 14.67
N SER A 87 -2.89 4.68 13.49
CA SER A 87 -1.67 4.60 12.68
C SER A 87 -0.45 5.09 13.48
N ARG A 88 0.75 4.70 13.05
CA ARG A 88 2.01 5.05 13.73
C ARG A 88 3.07 5.49 12.75
N LEU A 89 3.80 6.55 13.13
CA LEU A 89 5.00 7.01 12.43
C LEU A 89 6.23 6.79 13.31
N TYR A 90 7.18 6.06 12.76
CA TYR A 90 8.45 5.71 13.42
C TYR A 90 9.61 6.32 12.63
N ILE A 91 10.42 7.16 13.29
CA ILE A 91 11.63 7.74 12.71
C ILE A 91 12.83 6.87 13.03
N ASN A 92 13.61 6.57 12.00
CA ASN A 92 14.83 5.78 12.06
C ASN A 92 15.97 6.57 12.71
N LYS A 93 16.55 6.03 13.78
CA LYS A 93 17.70 6.63 14.49
C LYS A 93 19.02 5.93 14.14
N GLY A 94 19.03 5.13 13.08
CA GLY A 94 20.14 4.30 12.68
C GLY A 94 20.18 2.96 13.42
N ASN A 95 20.97 2.02 12.88
CA ASN A 95 21.14 0.66 13.43
C ASN A 95 19.82 -0.08 13.71
N PHE A 96 18.78 0.13 12.88
CA PHE A 96 17.42 -0.40 13.04
C PHE A 96 16.76 -0.03 14.37
N HIS A 97 17.12 1.11 14.95
CA HIS A 97 16.43 1.67 16.10
C HIS A 97 15.48 2.79 15.68
N PHE A 98 14.20 2.73 16.12
CA PHE A 98 13.14 3.62 15.69
C PHE A 98 12.47 4.30 16.88
N GLU A 99 12.05 5.55 16.70
CA GLU A 99 11.33 6.38 17.67
C GLU A 99 9.90 6.66 17.19
N ASP A 100 8.89 6.30 17.99
CA ASP A 100 7.49 6.65 17.73
C ASP A 100 7.27 8.16 17.95
N ILE A 101 7.03 8.89 16.87
CA ILE A 101 6.72 10.33 16.90
C ILE A 101 5.26 10.65 16.54
N THR A 102 4.41 9.66 16.40
CA THR A 102 3.03 9.76 15.88
C THR A 102 2.26 10.97 16.41
N LYS A 103 2.23 11.13 17.73
CA LYS A 103 1.49 12.23 18.36
C LYS A 103 2.14 13.60 18.08
N LYS A 104 3.48 13.65 18.14
CA LYS A 104 4.24 14.87 17.85
C LYS A 104 4.08 15.25 16.39
N ALA A 105 4.09 14.28 15.50
CA ALA A 105 3.94 14.46 14.06
C ALA A 105 2.51 14.86 13.65
N GLY A 106 1.50 14.62 14.47
CA GLY A 106 0.12 14.94 14.14
C GLY A 106 -0.55 13.95 13.19
N VAL A 107 -0.01 12.72 13.08
CA VAL A 107 -0.50 11.69 12.13
C VAL A 107 -1.28 10.56 12.79
N SER A 108 -1.81 10.78 13.99
CA SER A 108 -2.71 9.85 14.65
C SER A 108 -4.03 9.75 13.90
N THR A 109 -4.57 8.53 13.74
CA THR A 109 -5.83 8.29 13.03
C THR A 109 -6.84 7.58 13.93
N ASP A 110 -8.12 7.82 13.68
CA ASP A 110 -9.25 7.11 14.30
C ASP A 110 -10.07 6.32 13.27
N GLU A 111 -9.65 6.38 11.99
CA GLU A 111 -10.28 5.76 10.86
C GLU A 111 -9.79 4.32 10.66
N TRP A 112 -10.55 3.54 9.89
CA TRP A 112 -10.14 2.23 9.42
C TRP A 112 -9.19 2.39 8.21
N CYS A 113 -7.90 2.62 8.50
CA CYS A 113 -6.90 2.85 7.47
C CYS A 113 -6.48 1.54 6.80
N THR A 114 -6.28 1.58 5.49
CA THR A 114 -5.90 0.44 4.63
C THR A 114 -4.58 0.70 3.95
N GLY A 115 -4.53 1.03 2.67
CA GLY A 115 -3.30 1.29 1.94
C GLY A 115 -2.60 2.58 2.32
N VAL A 116 -1.30 2.61 2.12
CA VAL A 116 -0.44 3.78 2.32
C VAL A 116 0.40 3.99 1.08
N SER A 117 0.49 5.24 0.63
CA SER A 117 1.43 5.65 -0.42
C SER A 117 2.28 6.81 0.09
N VAL A 118 3.57 6.76 -0.19
CA VAL A 118 4.53 7.82 0.14
C VAL A 118 4.93 8.50 -1.16
N ILE A 119 4.78 9.82 -1.22
CA ILE A 119 5.02 10.63 -2.41
C ILE A 119 5.33 12.07 -2.00
N ASP A 120 6.18 12.74 -2.73
CA ASP A 120 6.30 14.20 -2.70
C ASP A 120 5.25 14.77 -3.68
N ILE A 121 4.03 15.05 -3.14
CA ILE A 121 2.86 15.38 -3.98
C ILE A 121 2.87 16.83 -4.46
N ASN A 122 3.56 17.71 -3.73
CA ASN A 122 3.66 19.14 -4.01
C ASN A 122 5.01 19.54 -4.64
N ASN A 123 5.92 18.56 -4.85
CA ASN A 123 7.27 18.74 -5.39
C ASN A 123 8.15 19.70 -4.56
N ASP A 124 8.05 19.65 -3.24
CA ASP A 124 8.86 20.47 -2.33
C ASP A 124 10.13 19.76 -1.82
N GLY A 125 10.33 18.49 -2.21
CA GLY A 125 11.48 17.67 -1.87
C GLY A 125 11.33 16.92 -0.55
N TRP A 126 10.12 16.90 0.05
CA TRP A 126 9.82 16.18 1.28
C TRP A 126 8.69 15.17 1.05
N PRO A 127 8.86 13.92 1.48
CA PRO A 127 7.81 12.92 1.29
C PRO A 127 6.56 13.23 2.12
N ASP A 128 5.39 13.11 1.47
CA ASP A 128 4.06 13.17 2.07
C ASP A 128 3.47 11.77 2.21
N ILE A 129 2.38 11.64 2.96
CA ILE A 129 1.75 10.34 3.22
C ILE A 129 0.27 10.39 2.81
N TYR A 130 -0.09 9.62 1.79
CA TYR A 130 -1.50 9.38 1.45
C TYR A 130 -1.98 8.07 2.08
N VAL A 131 -3.11 8.12 2.79
CA VAL A 131 -3.68 6.98 3.51
C VAL A 131 -5.09 6.72 3.00
N CYS A 132 -5.29 5.52 2.48
CA CYS A 132 -6.61 5.03 2.11
C CYS A 132 -7.42 4.66 3.35
N VAL A 133 -8.71 4.96 3.32
CA VAL A 133 -9.66 4.68 4.41
C VAL A 133 -10.83 3.88 3.88
N SER A 134 -11.22 2.85 4.62
CA SER A 134 -12.31 1.95 4.26
C SER A 134 -13.21 1.65 5.48
N GLY A 135 -13.87 0.50 5.48
CA GLY A 135 -14.69 0.02 6.60
C GLY A 135 -16.16 0.43 6.52
N LYS A 136 -17.01 -0.33 7.24
CA LYS A 136 -18.47 -0.11 7.31
C LYS A 136 -18.84 1.04 8.23
N VAL A 137 -18.44 2.25 7.88
CA VAL A 137 -18.77 3.49 8.57
C VAL A 137 -19.42 4.48 7.60
N PRO A 138 -20.21 5.46 8.07
CA PRO A 138 -20.74 6.50 7.19
C PRO A 138 -19.65 7.20 6.38
N GLY A 139 -19.93 7.55 5.12
CA GLY A 139 -18.97 8.20 4.23
C GLY A 139 -18.28 9.43 4.82
N SER A 140 -18.97 10.20 5.69
CA SER A 140 -18.36 11.32 6.43
C SER A 140 -17.25 10.94 7.39
N LYS A 141 -17.15 9.65 7.75
CA LYS A 141 -16.09 9.07 8.59
C LYS A 141 -15.15 8.14 7.81
N ARG A 142 -15.35 7.99 6.50
CA ARG A 142 -14.56 7.17 5.61
C ARG A 142 -13.96 8.06 4.54
N ARG A 143 -13.10 8.94 4.95
CA ARG A 143 -12.42 9.89 4.06
C ARG A 143 -10.93 9.56 4.03
N ASN A 144 -10.39 9.42 2.83
CA ASN A 144 -8.95 9.27 2.65
C ASN A 144 -8.21 10.49 3.21
N LEU A 145 -7.01 10.27 3.70
CA LEU A 145 -6.18 11.28 4.38
C LEU A 145 -4.94 11.58 3.54
N LEU A 146 -4.52 12.83 3.52
CA LEU A 146 -3.26 13.27 2.95
C LEU A 146 -2.51 14.11 3.97
N PHE A 147 -1.43 13.57 4.50
CA PHE A 147 -0.56 14.24 5.46
C PHE A 147 0.59 14.92 4.72
N ILE A 148 0.55 16.24 4.61
CA ILE A 148 1.60 17.07 4.00
C ILE A 148 2.69 17.35 5.02
N ASN A 149 3.93 17.02 4.66
CA ASN A 149 5.12 17.20 5.48
C ASN A 149 5.43 18.70 5.65
N GLN A 150 5.57 19.14 6.90
CA GLN A 150 5.85 20.55 7.24
C GLN A 150 7.36 20.81 7.44
N HIS A 151 8.24 19.93 6.96
CA HIS A 151 9.71 20.02 7.01
C HIS A 151 10.32 20.03 8.43
N ASN A 152 9.54 19.67 9.45
CA ASN A 152 9.94 19.75 10.84
C ASN A 152 9.48 18.54 11.69
N LEU A 153 9.21 17.41 11.02
CA LEU A 153 8.63 16.19 11.60
C LEU A 153 7.20 16.41 12.14
N THR A 154 6.48 17.38 11.61
CA THR A 154 5.03 17.50 11.78
C THR A 154 4.35 17.44 10.42
N PHE A 155 3.09 17.04 10.41
CA PHE A 155 2.30 16.92 9.18
C PHE A 155 0.96 17.62 9.36
N LYS A 156 0.38 18.08 8.25
CA LYS A 156 -0.96 18.67 8.20
C LYS A 156 -1.84 17.83 7.28
N GLU A 157 -3.04 17.47 7.73
CA GLU A 157 -3.99 16.73 6.91
C GLU A 157 -4.69 17.70 5.95
N GLU A 158 -4.51 17.51 4.64
CA GLU A 158 -4.96 18.43 3.59
C GLU A 158 -5.64 17.71 2.41
N ALA A 159 -6.14 16.48 2.56
CA ALA A 159 -6.76 15.74 1.45
C ALA A 159 -7.90 16.52 0.79
N SER A 160 -8.66 17.32 1.57
CA SER A 160 -9.76 18.11 1.02
C SER A 160 -9.30 19.28 0.16
N GLU A 161 -8.22 19.93 0.55
CA GLU A 161 -7.61 21.05 -0.18
C GLU A 161 -7.05 20.58 -1.52
N TYR A 162 -6.47 19.39 -1.55
CA TYR A 162 -5.94 18.77 -2.76
C TYR A 162 -7.02 18.08 -3.64
N GLY A 163 -8.28 17.98 -3.18
CA GLY A 163 -9.33 17.27 -3.91
C GLY A 163 -9.24 15.74 -3.83
N LEU A 164 -8.48 15.20 -2.88
CA LEU A 164 -8.18 13.78 -2.72
C LEU A 164 -8.89 13.13 -1.52
N ALA A 165 -9.80 13.84 -0.85
CA ALA A 165 -10.58 13.35 0.29
C ALA A 165 -11.73 12.43 -0.14
N ASP A 166 -11.43 11.40 -0.93
CA ASP A 166 -12.42 10.45 -1.42
C ASP A 166 -13.03 9.62 -0.28
N THR A 167 -14.31 9.24 -0.44
CA THR A 167 -15.09 8.53 0.58
C THR A 167 -15.56 7.15 0.13
N SER A 168 -14.98 6.61 -0.93
CA SER A 168 -15.19 5.25 -1.40
C SER A 168 -14.62 4.22 -0.42
N TYR A 169 -14.74 2.96 -0.72
CA TYR A 169 -14.10 1.89 0.08
C TYR A 169 -12.67 1.67 -0.43
N SER A 170 -11.78 2.60 -0.12
CA SER A 170 -10.44 2.63 -0.69
C SER A 170 -9.53 1.59 -0.06
N THR A 171 -8.75 0.88 -0.89
CA THR A 171 -7.77 -0.13 -0.45
C THR A 171 -6.34 0.31 -0.67
N GLN A 172 -6.03 0.91 -1.81
CA GLN A 172 -4.69 1.35 -2.16
C GLN A 172 -4.76 2.53 -3.15
N ALA A 173 -3.80 3.44 -3.09
CA ALA A 173 -3.55 4.43 -4.12
C ALA A 173 -2.19 4.17 -4.77
N VAL A 174 -2.07 4.44 -6.07
CA VAL A 174 -0.80 4.48 -6.78
C VAL A 174 -0.70 5.77 -7.58
N PHE A 175 0.51 6.33 -7.63
CA PHE A 175 0.77 7.56 -8.35
C PHE A 175 1.50 7.27 -9.66
N LEU A 176 1.08 7.92 -10.73
CA LEU A 176 1.61 7.75 -12.08
C LEU A 176 1.40 9.02 -12.90
N ASP A 177 2.26 9.31 -13.83
CA ASP A 177 2.08 10.36 -14.86
C ASP A 177 1.47 9.68 -16.10
N TYR A 178 0.09 9.55 -16.10
CA TYR A 178 -0.57 8.74 -17.13
C TYR A 178 -0.66 9.42 -18.49
N ASP A 179 -0.64 10.75 -18.54
CA ASP A 179 -0.73 11.53 -19.79
C ASP A 179 0.59 12.16 -20.23
N LYS A 180 1.66 11.95 -19.42
CA LYS A 180 3.03 12.44 -19.65
C LYS A 180 3.16 13.95 -19.68
N ASP A 181 2.41 14.63 -18.84
CA ASP A 181 2.50 16.06 -18.66
C ASP A 181 3.56 16.48 -17.61
N GLY A 182 4.19 15.50 -16.94
CA GLY A 182 5.25 15.68 -15.94
C GLY A 182 4.73 15.87 -14.52
N ARG A 183 3.42 15.73 -14.30
CA ARG A 183 2.79 15.76 -12.99
C ARG A 183 2.34 14.35 -12.59
N MET A 184 2.43 14.03 -11.32
CA MET A 184 1.92 12.75 -10.81
C MET A 184 0.42 12.83 -10.60
N ASP A 185 -0.31 11.97 -11.27
CA ASP A 185 -1.72 11.68 -11.11
C ASP A 185 -1.92 10.55 -10.10
N MET A 186 -3.16 10.22 -9.74
CA MET A 186 -3.44 9.14 -8.79
C MET A 186 -4.52 8.19 -9.32
N TYR A 187 -4.21 6.89 -9.29
CA TYR A 187 -5.22 5.84 -9.42
C TYR A 187 -5.57 5.32 -8.03
N LEU A 188 -6.86 5.32 -7.71
CA LEU A 188 -7.41 4.89 -6.43
C LEU A 188 -8.15 3.57 -6.60
N LEU A 189 -7.58 2.51 -6.01
CA LEU A 189 -8.17 1.19 -5.96
C LEU A 189 -9.24 1.13 -4.88
N ASN A 190 -10.42 0.66 -5.23
CA ASN A 190 -11.55 0.50 -4.33
C ASN A 190 -12.02 -0.97 -4.28
N HIS A 191 -12.79 -1.30 -3.25
CA HIS A 191 -13.45 -2.59 -3.15
C HIS A 191 -14.92 -2.42 -2.76
N THR A 192 -15.71 -3.48 -2.93
CA THR A 192 -17.11 -3.49 -2.54
C THR A 192 -17.26 -3.97 -1.09
N LEU A 193 -17.97 -3.21 -0.25
CA LEU A 193 -18.49 -3.72 1.03
C LEU A 193 -19.99 -3.88 0.90
N ASN A 194 -20.43 -5.06 0.42
CA ASN A 194 -21.84 -5.30 0.20
C ASN A 194 -22.51 -5.93 1.43
N ASP A 195 -23.53 -5.23 1.94
CA ASP A 195 -24.28 -5.66 3.13
C ASP A 195 -25.23 -6.83 2.88
N ASN A 196 -25.58 -7.14 1.62
CA ASN A 196 -26.71 -8.01 1.34
C ASN A 196 -26.35 -9.39 0.80
N MET A 197 -25.15 -9.58 0.25
CA MET A 197 -24.72 -10.88 -0.29
C MET A 197 -23.19 -11.00 -0.33
N PRO A 198 -22.53 -11.33 0.77
CA PRO A 198 -21.14 -11.75 0.70
C PRO A 198 -21.03 -12.99 -0.19
N ASN A 199 -20.08 -13.04 -1.08
CA ASN A 199 -19.81 -14.14 -2.03
C ASN A 199 -20.91 -14.41 -3.09
N ALA A 200 -21.76 -13.44 -3.42
CA ALA A 200 -22.63 -13.59 -4.58
C ALA A 200 -21.82 -13.37 -5.87
N LEU A 201 -21.92 -14.31 -6.81
CA LEU A 201 -21.44 -14.10 -8.17
C LEU A 201 -22.13 -12.86 -8.75
N ARG A 202 -21.36 -11.84 -9.06
CA ARG A 202 -21.84 -10.61 -9.70
C ARG A 202 -21.08 -10.44 -10.99
N ASN A 203 -21.79 -10.02 -12.02
CA ASN A 203 -21.12 -9.45 -13.20
C ASN A 203 -20.50 -8.12 -12.80
N ASN A 204 -19.41 -7.73 -13.45
CA ASN A 204 -18.86 -6.39 -13.31
C ASN A 204 -19.97 -5.38 -13.59
N ILE A 205 -20.15 -4.46 -12.67
CA ILE A 205 -21.11 -3.37 -12.85
C ILE A 205 -20.35 -2.25 -13.53
N ILE A 206 -20.85 -1.84 -14.69
CA ILE A 206 -20.37 -0.64 -15.38
C ILE A 206 -21.22 0.50 -14.86
N ASP A 207 -20.77 1.16 -13.80
CA ASP A 207 -21.45 2.32 -13.21
C ASP A 207 -20.42 3.37 -12.78
N SER A 208 -20.36 4.44 -13.55
CA SER A 208 -19.44 5.57 -13.28
C SER A 208 -19.74 6.34 -11.98
N ASN A 209 -20.78 5.97 -11.24
CA ASN A 209 -21.12 6.57 -9.94
C ASN A 209 -21.00 5.56 -8.80
N SER A 210 -20.52 4.35 -9.07
CA SER A 210 -20.31 3.33 -8.04
C SER A 210 -19.26 3.81 -7.05
N ILE A 211 -19.55 3.71 -5.76
CA ILE A 211 -18.57 3.93 -4.68
C ILE A 211 -17.58 2.76 -4.54
N ALA A 212 -17.80 1.69 -5.28
CA ALA A 212 -16.92 0.52 -5.37
C ALA A 212 -16.04 0.56 -6.62
N GLY A 213 -16.33 1.45 -7.57
CA GLY A 213 -15.52 1.66 -8.77
C GLY A 213 -14.18 2.28 -8.44
N ASP A 214 -13.14 1.82 -9.15
CA ASP A 214 -11.84 2.46 -9.09
C ASP A 214 -11.90 3.88 -9.65
N LYS A 215 -10.94 4.71 -9.26
CA LYS A 215 -10.92 6.12 -9.69
C LYS A 215 -9.56 6.54 -10.21
N LEU A 216 -9.62 7.44 -11.20
CA LEU A 216 -8.45 8.16 -11.71
C LEU A 216 -8.60 9.64 -11.39
N PHE A 217 -7.63 10.20 -10.69
CA PHE A 217 -7.55 11.62 -10.37
C PHE A 217 -6.42 12.25 -11.15
N HIS A 218 -6.76 13.22 -11.99
CA HIS A 218 -5.81 14.01 -12.75
C HIS A 218 -5.30 15.20 -11.93
N ASN A 219 -4.00 15.44 -11.96
CA ASN A 219 -3.35 16.57 -11.33
C ASN A 219 -3.44 17.81 -12.23
N GLU A 220 -4.38 18.71 -11.95
CA GLU A 220 -4.61 19.94 -12.71
C GLU A 220 -3.46 20.97 -12.54
N GLY A 221 -2.42 20.65 -11.76
CA GLY A 221 -1.36 21.60 -11.40
C GLY A 221 -1.79 22.55 -10.30
N ILE A 222 -1.05 23.65 -10.12
CA ILE A 222 -1.28 24.65 -9.08
C ILE A 222 -2.18 25.77 -9.63
N PRO A 223 -3.42 25.91 -9.15
CA PRO A 223 -4.32 26.98 -9.60
C PRO A 223 -3.81 28.37 -9.18
N PRO A 224 -4.17 29.43 -9.91
CA PRO A 224 -3.81 30.80 -9.52
C PRO A 224 -4.26 31.16 -8.09
N GLY A 225 -3.32 31.54 -7.23
CA GLY A 225 -3.55 31.94 -5.84
C GLY A 225 -3.49 30.79 -4.83
N MET A 226 -3.20 29.57 -5.27
CA MET A 226 -2.86 28.43 -4.42
C MET A 226 -1.35 28.20 -4.39
N ASP A 227 -0.86 27.47 -3.41
CA ASP A 227 0.53 27.05 -3.24
C ASP A 227 0.73 25.54 -3.40
N HIS A 228 -0.34 24.81 -3.75
CA HIS A 228 -0.35 23.36 -3.90
C HIS A 228 -1.17 22.93 -5.14
N PRO A 229 -0.93 21.72 -5.70
CA PRO A 229 -1.73 21.18 -6.80
C PRO A 229 -3.13 20.79 -6.34
N VAL A 230 -4.07 20.74 -7.30
CA VAL A 230 -5.45 20.27 -7.09
C VAL A 230 -5.74 19.11 -8.03
N PHE A 231 -6.33 18.07 -7.50
CA PHE A 231 -6.69 16.87 -8.24
C PHE A 231 -8.17 16.82 -8.54
N LYS A 232 -8.51 16.28 -9.70
CA LYS A 232 -9.87 16.15 -10.18
C LYS A 232 -10.17 14.72 -10.63
N ASP A 233 -11.29 14.18 -10.16
CA ASP A 233 -11.78 12.87 -10.62
C ASP A 233 -12.13 12.94 -12.11
N VAL A 234 -11.40 12.18 -12.92
CA VAL A 234 -11.56 12.05 -14.37
C VAL A 234 -11.92 10.61 -14.78
N SER A 235 -12.27 9.74 -13.83
CA SER A 235 -12.53 8.32 -14.04
C SER A 235 -13.45 8.05 -15.22
N LYS A 236 -14.58 8.76 -15.27
CA LYS A 236 -15.56 8.63 -16.33
C LYS A 236 -15.03 9.04 -17.71
N GLN A 237 -14.28 10.14 -17.78
CA GLN A 237 -13.65 10.64 -19.01
C GLN A 237 -12.55 9.70 -19.49
N ALA A 238 -11.81 9.12 -18.55
CA ALA A 238 -10.75 8.19 -18.80
C ALA A 238 -11.24 6.77 -19.16
N GLY A 239 -12.52 6.47 -18.97
CA GLY A 239 -13.09 5.13 -19.21
C GLY A 239 -12.88 4.14 -18.06
N ILE A 240 -12.40 4.60 -16.90
CA ILE A 240 -12.28 3.82 -15.66
C ILE A 240 -13.66 3.82 -14.97
N ILE A 241 -14.52 2.89 -15.37
CA ILE A 241 -15.94 2.87 -14.96
C ILE A 241 -16.43 1.50 -14.50
N GLU A 242 -15.54 0.50 -14.43
CA GLU A 242 -15.88 -0.82 -13.92
C GLU A 242 -15.66 -0.87 -12.41
N ASP A 243 -16.59 -1.49 -11.68
CA ASP A 243 -16.40 -1.79 -10.28
C ASP A 243 -15.65 -3.13 -10.13
N GLY A 244 -14.95 -3.28 -9.02
CA GLY A 244 -14.22 -4.48 -8.69
C GLY A 244 -14.21 -4.74 -7.18
N ASP A 245 -13.54 -5.81 -6.80
CA ASP A 245 -13.20 -6.11 -5.41
C ASP A 245 -11.67 -6.06 -5.31
N GLY A 246 -11.11 -4.85 -5.51
CA GLY A 246 -9.69 -4.61 -5.69
C GLY A 246 -8.85 -4.97 -4.48
N LEU A 247 -7.90 -5.89 -4.65
CA LEU A 247 -6.95 -6.35 -3.64
C LEU A 247 -5.54 -5.82 -3.85
N GLY A 248 -5.18 -5.55 -5.09
CA GLY A 248 -3.85 -5.04 -5.43
C GLY A 248 -3.82 -4.34 -6.78
N VAL A 249 -2.93 -3.37 -6.91
CA VAL A 249 -2.73 -2.60 -8.14
C VAL A 249 -1.25 -2.43 -8.43
N VAL A 250 -0.89 -2.51 -9.71
CA VAL A 250 0.45 -2.22 -10.20
C VAL A 250 0.39 -1.39 -11.46
N VAL A 251 1.35 -0.48 -11.61
CA VAL A 251 1.53 0.37 -12.78
C VAL A 251 2.80 -0.06 -13.50
N SER A 252 2.70 -0.30 -14.80
CA SER A 252 3.82 -0.61 -15.68
C SER A 252 3.42 -0.37 -17.13
N ASP A 253 4.39 -0.20 -18.01
CA ASP A 253 4.16 -0.23 -19.45
C ASP A 253 4.12 -1.71 -19.90
N PHE A 254 2.91 -2.31 -19.91
CA PHE A 254 2.72 -3.73 -20.20
C PHE A 254 2.83 -4.05 -21.68
N ASN A 255 2.56 -3.09 -22.56
CA ASN A 255 2.58 -3.28 -24.02
C ASN A 255 3.86 -2.75 -24.69
N GLY A 256 4.77 -2.09 -23.94
CA GLY A 256 6.04 -1.55 -24.40
C GLY A 256 5.90 -0.30 -25.28
N ASP A 257 4.80 0.45 -25.12
CA ASP A 257 4.50 1.63 -25.93
C ASP A 257 4.96 2.95 -25.33
N GLY A 258 5.53 2.88 -24.13
CA GLY A 258 6.11 3.99 -23.39
C GLY A 258 5.13 4.74 -22.48
N TYR A 259 3.85 4.38 -22.43
CA TYR A 259 2.87 4.95 -21.51
C TYR A 259 2.56 3.99 -20.34
N PRO A 260 2.29 4.48 -19.15
CA PRO A 260 1.95 3.60 -18.05
C PRO A 260 0.53 3.03 -18.22
N ASP A 261 0.44 1.71 -18.07
CA ASP A 261 -0.80 0.94 -17.98
C ASP A 261 -1.05 0.55 -16.53
N ILE A 262 -2.27 0.09 -16.22
CA ILE A 262 -2.67 -0.25 -14.85
C ILE A 262 -3.23 -1.67 -14.83
N TYR A 263 -2.67 -2.53 -13.97
CA TYR A 263 -3.22 -3.86 -13.71
C TYR A 263 -3.80 -3.89 -12.29
N VAL A 264 -5.04 -4.39 -12.19
CA VAL A 264 -5.77 -4.56 -10.94
C VAL A 264 -6.05 -6.04 -10.72
N ALA A 265 -5.59 -6.57 -9.60
CA ALA A 265 -5.97 -7.89 -9.10
C ALA A 265 -7.21 -7.75 -8.24
N ASN A 266 -8.31 -8.36 -8.68
CA ASN A 266 -9.58 -8.40 -7.96
C ASN A 266 -9.71 -9.69 -7.12
N ASP A 267 -10.65 -9.70 -6.19
CA ASP A 267 -11.01 -10.92 -5.46
C ASP A 267 -11.66 -11.94 -6.41
N TYR A 268 -11.56 -13.23 -6.07
CA TYR A 268 -11.82 -14.41 -6.91
C TYR A 268 -13.17 -14.42 -7.65
N ILE A 269 -14.13 -13.63 -7.24
CA ILE A 269 -15.46 -13.56 -7.88
C ILE A 269 -15.54 -12.52 -9.00
N ARG A 270 -14.50 -11.72 -9.19
CA ARG A 270 -14.38 -10.69 -10.21
C ARG A 270 -13.21 -10.96 -11.13
N ASN A 271 -13.34 -10.59 -12.40
CA ASN A 271 -12.18 -10.59 -13.29
C ASN A 271 -11.19 -9.52 -12.85
N ASP A 272 -9.90 -9.81 -13.01
CA ASP A 272 -8.87 -8.78 -12.96
C ASP A 272 -9.09 -7.76 -14.07
N LEU A 273 -8.51 -6.57 -13.92
CA LEU A 273 -8.58 -5.51 -14.93
C LEU A 273 -7.18 -5.21 -15.45
N LEU A 274 -7.05 -5.07 -16.77
CA LEU A 274 -5.86 -4.54 -17.41
C LEU A 274 -6.24 -3.32 -18.22
N TRP A 275 -6.03 -2.15 -17.66
CA TRP A 275 -6.27 -0.87 -18.29
C TRP A 275 -5.06 -0.49 -19.15
N LEU A 276 -5.14 -0.70 -20.47
CA LEU A 276 -4.15 -0.19 -21.41
C LEU A 276 -4.40 1.28 -21.71
N ASN A 277 -3.35 2.09 -21.62
CA ASN A 277 -3.38 3.51 -21.90
C ASN A 277 -3.50 3.78 -23.41
N ASN A 278 -4.50 4.52 -23.82
CA ASN A 278 -4.74 4.88 -25.23
C ASN A 278 -3.93 6.11 -25.69
N LYS A 279 -3.04 6.68 -24.86
CA LYS A 279 -2.19 7.85 -25.15
C LYS A 279 -2.95 9.15 -25.42
N ASN A 280 -4.20 9.21 -25.03
CA ASN A 280 -5.09 10.35 -25.23
C ASN A 280 -5.88 10.72 -23.98
N GLY A 281 -5.38 10.29 -22.81
CA GLY A 281 -6.03 10.51 -21.52
C GLY A 281 -7.14 9.49 -21.20
N THR A 282 -7.28 8.43 -22.02
CA THR A 282 -8.27 7.36 -21.79
C THR A 282 -7.62 6.00 -21.70
N PHE A 283 -8.35 5.04 -21.13
CA PHE A 283 -7.92 3.65 -20.98
C PHE A 283 -8.94 2.68 -21.57
N THR A 284 -8.48 1.49 -21.93
CA THR A 284 -9.31 0.38 -22.39
C THR A 284 -9.00 -0.86 -21.55
N ASN A 285 -10.03 -1.48 -20.96
CA ASN A 285 -9.85 -2.77 -20.30
C ASN A 285 -9.64 -3.87 -21.36
N CYS A 286 -8.56 -4.63 -21.23
CA CYS A 286 -8.17 -5.69 -22.16
C CYS A 286 -8.33 -7.10 -21.57
N ILE A 287 -8.84 -7.24 -20.36
CA ILE A 287 -9.22 -8.51 -19.73
C ILE A 287 -10.73 -8.45 -19.49
N GLY A 288 -11.49 -9.27 -20.20
CA GLY A 288 -12.95 -9.28 -20.10
C GLY A 288 -13.54 -10.62 -20.45
#